data_c74b2d5c5e880000017c3d3bf670c061
#
_entry.id   c74b2d5c5e880000017c3d3bf670c061
#
_cell.length_a   1.000
_cell.length_b   1.000
_cell.length_c   1.000
_cell.angle_alpha   90.00
_cell.angle_beta   90.00
_cell.angle_gamma   90.00
#
_symmetry.space_group_name_H-M   'P 1'
#
loop_
_entity.id
_entity.type
_entity.pdbx_description
1 polymer ?
#
loop_
_entity_poly.entity_id
_entity_poly.type
_entity_poly.pdbx_seq_one_letter_code
_entity_poly.pdbx_strand_id
1 'polypeptide(L)'
;SGKTTTLYTALSRLNTAERKIITVEDPVEYQLEGINQIQVKPSIGLDFAGALRSIVRQDPDVIMIGEMRDLETCRIAIQSSLTGHLVLS
;
A
#
# COMPACT_ATOMS: atom_id res chain seq x y z
N SER A 1 4.15 15.62 4.42
CA SER A 1 2.85 16.28 4.43
C SER A 1 1.96 15.68 5.51
N GLY A 2 0.86 16.33 5.79
CA GLY A 2 -0.10 15.86 6.78
C GLY A 2 -0.73 14.52 6.39
N LYS A 3 -0.92 14.28 5.10
CA LYS A 3 -1.50 13.04 4.62
C LYS A 3 -0.59 11.85 4.93
N THR A 4 0.69 11.96 4.64
CA THR A 4 1.67 10.89 4.91
C THR A 4 1.73 10.59 6.39
N THR A 5 1.78 11.61 7.23
CA THR A 5 1.80 11.43 8.68
C THR A 5 0.55 10.70 9.16
N THR A 6 -0.62 11.07 8.65
CA THR A 6 -1.88 10.43 9.03
C THR A 6 -1.89 8.96 8.62
N LEU A 7 -1.45 8.65 7.40
CA LEU A 7 -1.40 7.28 6.92
C LEU A 7 -0.45 6.42 7.76
N TYR A 8 0.73 6.94 8.09
CA TYR A 8 1.69 6.21 8.90
C TYR A 8 1.18 5.98 10.32
N THR A 9 0.48 6.95 10.89
CA THR A 9 -0.15 6.80 12.20
C THR A 9 -1.19 5.68 12.17
N ALA A 10 -2.03 5.67 11.14
CA ALA A 10 -3.03 4.61 10.99
C ALA A 10 -2.38 3.24 10.85
N LEU A 11 -1.31 3.12 10.06
CA LEU A 11 -0.59 1.87 9.90
C LEU A 11 0.00 1.38 11.21
N SER A 12 0.57 2.29 12.00
CA SER A 12 1.14 1.92 13.29
C SER A 12 0.10 1.31 14.23
N ARG A 13 -1.13 1.83 14.18
CA ARG A 13 -2.22 1.30 15.01
C ARG A 13 -2.74 -0.04 14.50
N LEU A 14 -2.67 -0.27 13.20
CA LEU A 14 -3.11 -1.52 12.59
C LEU A 14 -2.02 -2.59 12.66
N ASN A 15 -0.78 -2.21 12.91
CA ASN A 15 0.37 -3.11 12.84
C ASN A 15 0.42 -4.02 14.07
N THR A 16 -0.12 -5.21 13.92
CA THR A 16 -0.03 -6.26 14.93
C THR A 16 0.66 -7.47 14.31
N ALA A 17 1.16 -8.37 15.16
CA ALA A 17 1.85 -9.57 14.69
C ALA A 17 0.95 -10.47 13.84
N GLU A 18 -0.36 -10.33 13.96
CA GLU A 18 -1.33 -11.17 13.25
C GLU A 18 -1.76 -10.61 11.91
N ARG A 19 -1.42 -9.35 11.62
CA ARG A 19 -1.83 -8.69 10.37
C ARG A 19 -0.66 -8.59 9.41
N LYS A 20 -0.93 -8.95 8.17
CA LYS A 20 0.02 -8.77 7.09
C LYS A 20 -0.27 -7.44 6.41
N ILE A 21 0.64 -6.49 6.57
CA ILE A 21 0.50 -5.13 6.03
C ILE A 21 1.54 -4.91 4.95
N ILE A 22 1.12 -4.43 3.79
CA ILE A 22 2.00 -4.12 2.67
C ILE A 22 1.67 -2.71 2.19
N THR A 23 2.71 -1.92 1.93
CA THR A 23 2.53 -0.57 1.39
C THR A 23 3.20 -0.42 0.04
N VAL A 24 2.67 0.50 -0.76
CA VAL A 24 3.31 0.95 -2.00
C VAL A 24 3.48 2.46 -1.91
N GLU A 25 4.71 2.93 -1.99
CA GLU A 25 5.02 4.33 -1.74
C GLU A 25 6.01 4.89 -2.77
N ASP A 26 5.97 6.20 -2.96
CA ASP A 26 6.89 6.93 -3.83
C ASP A 26 7.21 8.29 -3.21
N PRO A 27 8.30 8.38 -2.47
CA PRO A 27 9.16 7.31 -1.95
C PRO A 27 8.71 6.82 -0.58
N VAL A 28 9.37 5.77 -0.07
CA VAL A 28 9.22 5.38 1.33
C VAL A 28 9.84 6.49 2.19
N GLU A 29 9.04 7.12 3.04
CA GLU A 29 9.50 8.25 3.86
C GLU A 29 10.42 7.79 4.98
N TYR A 30 10.03 6.76 5.71
CA TYR A 30 10.86 6.11 6.71
C TYR A 30 10.35 4.69 6.95
N GLN A 31 11.23 3.85 7.47
CA GLN A 31 10.90 2.45 7.65
C GLN A 31 10.01 2.21 8.86
N LEU A 32 9.01 1.36 8.66
CA LEU A 32 8.11 0.91 9.74
C LEU A 32 8.41 -0.56 10.01
N GLU A 33 8.70 -0.88 11.26
CA GLU A 33 9.03 -2.22 11.64
C GLU A 33 7.81 -3.15 11.48
N GLY A 34 8.05 -4.32 10.91
CA GLY A 34 7.00 -5.32 10.74
C GLY A 34 6.09 -5.10 9.54
N ILE A 35 6.33 -4.05 8.74
CA ILE A 35 5.54 -3.75 7.54
C ILE A 35 6.41 -3.93 6.30
N ASN A 36 5.87 -4.61 5.30
CA ASN A 36 6.54 -4.76 4.02
C ASN A 36 6.27 -3.53 3.15
N GLN A 37 7.26 -2.66 3.02
CA GLN A 37 7.13 -1.39 2.30
C GLN A 37 7.78 -1.51 0.93
N ILE A 38 7.01 -1.27 -0.13
CA ILE A 38 7.49 -1.35 -1.51
C ILE A 38 7.58 0.06 -2.08
N GLN A 39 8.76 0.40 -2.58
CA GLN A 39 8.96 1.70 -3.23
C GLN A 39 8.79 1.56 -4.73
N VAL A 40 8.00 2.47 -5.30
CA VAL A 40 7.81 2.55 -6.75
C VAL A 40 9.13 2.88 -7.44
N LYS A 41 9.40 2.22 -8.55
CA LYS A 41 10.63 2.42 -9.34
C LYS A 41 10.29 2.47 -10.83
N PRO A 42 9.81 3.62 -11.33
CA PRO A 42 9.39 3.73 -12.73
C PRO A 42 10.50 3.38 -13.72
N SER A 43 11.75 3.62 -13.36
CA SER A 43 12.90 3.34 -14.23
C SER A 43 13.05 1.85 -14.58
N ILE A 44 12.48 0.97 -13.78
CA ILE A 44 12.51 -0.48 -14.04
C ILE A 44 11.11 -1.05 -14.22
N GLY A 45 10.12 -0.18 -14.52
CA GLY A 45 8.76 -0.61 -14.79
C GLY A 45 7.92 -0.95 -13.57
N LEU A 46 8.40 -0.64 -12.37
CA LEU A 46 7.63 -0.90 -11.15
C LEU A 46 6.81 0.33 -10.79
N ASP A 47 5.58 0.36 -11.26
CA ASP A 47 4.63 1.42 -10.97
C ASP A 47 3.62 1.00 -9.91
N PHE A 48 2.74 1.93 -9.52
CA PHE A 48 1.74 1.65 -8.49
C PHE A 48 0.80 0.52 -8.89
N ALA A 49 0.30 0.54 -10.11
CA ALA A 49 -0.65 -0.48 -10.55
C ALA A 49 -0.03 -1.87 -10.59
N GLY A 50 1.18 -1.98 -11.15
CA GLY A 50 1.89 -3.26 -11.23
C GLY A 50 2.23 -3.82 -9.86
N ALA A 51 2.73 -2.95 -8.98
CA ALA A 51 3.04 -3.36 -7.61
C ALA A 51 1.78 -3.82 -6.87
N LEU A 52 0.68 -3.10 -7.04
CA LEU A 52 -0.57 -3.43 -6.36
C LEU A 52 -1.11 -4.78 -6.83
N ARG A 53 -1.03 -5.09 -8.12
CA ARG A 53 -1.44 -6.42 -8.61
C ARG A 53 -0.65 -7.54 -7.94
N SER A 54 0.65 -7.35 -7.80
CA SER A 54 1.50 -8.36 -7.15
C SER A 54 1.15 -8.50 -5.67
N ILE A 55 0.88 -7.39 -5.01
CA ILE A 55 0.56 -7.36 -3.59
C ILE A 55 -0.74 -8.11 -3.30
N VAL A 56 -1.77 -7.89 -4.11
CA VAL A 56 -3.07 -8.53 -3.91
C VAL A 56 -2.95 -10.05 -3.95
N ARG A 57 -2.02 -10.57 -4.75
CA ARG A 57 -1.77 -12.02 -4.83
C ARG A 57 -1.15 -12.60 -3.57
N GLN A 58 -0.57 -11.75 -2.71
CA GLN A 58 0.03 -12.20 -1.46
C GLN A 58 -0.98 -12.26 -0.31
N ASP A 59 -2.24 -11.88 -0.60
CA ASP A 59 -3.35 -11.90 0.35
C ASP A 59 -3.05 -11.15 1.65
N PRO A 60 -2.69 -9.86 1.57
CA PRO A 60 -2.45 -9.07 2.77
C PRO A 60 -3.75 -8.71 3.47
N ASP A 61 -3.69 -8.38 4.75
CA ASP A 61 -4.85 -7.89 5.50
C ASP A 61 -5.07 -6.41 5.24
N VAL A 62 -3.99 -5.65 5.14
CA VAL A 62 -4.04 -4.21 4.93
C VAL A 62 -3.11 -3.81 3.80
N ILE A 63 -3.60 -2.97 2.91
CA ILE A 63 -2.82 -2.39 1.82
C ILE A 63 -2.85 -0.87 1.96
N MET A 64 -1.70 -0.23 1.98
CA MET A 64 -1.61 1.22 1.91
C MET A 64 -0.97 1.64 0.60
N ILE A 65 -1.62 2.56 -0.10
CA ILE A 65 -1.12 3.11 -1.36
C ILE A 65 -0.81 4.59 -1.14
N GLY A 66 0.44 4.96 -1.37
CA GLY A 66 0.88 6.33 -1.11
C GLY A 66 0.13 7.38 -1.92
N GLU A 67 -0.23 7.04 -3.16
CA GLU A 67 -1.06 7.92 -3.98
C GLU A 67 -1.72 7.12 -5.10
N MET A 68 -2.85 7.62 -5.59
CA MET A 68 -3.58 7.01 -6.70
C MET A 68 -3.75 8.07 -7.80
N ARG A 69 -2.81 8.07 -8.75
CA ARG A 69 -2.81 9.04 -9.83
C ARG A 69 -3.56 8.59 -11.07
N ASP A 70 -3.64 7.29 -11.29
CA ASP A 70 -4.21 6.78 -12.53
C ASP A 70 -5.43 5.91 -12.26
N LEU A 71 -6.22 5.76 -13.32
CA LEU A 71 -7.48 5.02 -13.24
C LEU A 71 -7.27 3.54 -12.95
N GLU A 72 -6.18 2.97 -13.46
CA GLU A 72 -5.90 1.56 -13.27
C GLU A 72 -5.61 1.24 -11.80
N THR A 73 -4.80 2.06 -11.14
CA THR A 73 -4.51 1.90 -9.72
C THR A 73 -5.79 2.01 -8.89
N CYS A 74 -6.63 3.00 -9.19
CA CYS A 74 -7.91 3.17 -8.51
C CYS A 74 -8.81 1.95 -8.68
N ARG A 75 -8.87 1.40 -9.88
CA ARG A 75 -9.69 0.22 -10.17
C ARG A 75 -9.23 -0.98 -9.36
N ILE A 76 -7.93 -1.24 -9.32
CA ILE A 76 -7.38 -2.37 -8.56
C ILE A 76 -7.64 -2.17 -7.06
N ALA A 77 -7.49 -0.96 -6.56
CA ALA A 77 -7.74 -0.65 -5.16
C ALA A 77 -9.20 -0.92 -4.78
N ILE A 78 -10.13 -0.49 -5.62
CA ILE A 78 -11.56 -0.73 -5.39
C ILE A 78 -11.86 -2.22 -5.39
N GLN A 79 -11.35 -2.96 -6.37
CA GLN A 79 -11.54 -4.41 -6.41
C GLN A 79 -10.98 -5.09 -5.18
N SER A 80 -9.82 -4.65 -4.71
CA SER A 80 -9.20 -5.22 -3.52
C SER A 80 -10.05 -5.01 -2.29
N SER A 81 -10.64 -3.82 -2.13
CA SER A 81 -11.51 -3.55 -0.99
C SER A 81 -12.78 -4.40 -1.03
N LEU A 82 -13.30 -4.68 -2.23
CA LEU A 82 -14.47 -5.51 -2.40
C LEU A 82 -14.20 -6.98 -2.09
N THR A 83 -12.96 -7.42 -2.18
CA THR A 83 -12.57 -8.81 -1.90
C THR A 83 -12.01 -9.01 -0.50
N GLY A 84 -12.27 -8.07 0.40
CA GLY A 84 -11.99 -8.24 1.82
C GLY A 84 -10.71 -7.63 2.34
N HIS A 85 -9.97 -6.90 1.52
CA HIS A 85 -8.77 -6.20 1.97
C HIS A 85 -9.11 -4.80 2.48
N LEU A 86 -8.45 -4.37 3.54
CA LEU A 86 -8.53 -2.97 3.96
C LEU A 86 -7.53 -2.16 3.14
N VAL A 87 -8.03 -1.16 2.43
CA VAL A 87 -7.20 -0.32 1.56
C VAL A 87 -7.19 1.11 2.07
N LEU A 88 -5.99 1.65 2.28
CA LEU A 88 -5.77 3.03 2.71
C LEU A 88 -5.04 3.80 1.62
N SER A 89 -5.41 5.04 1.42
CA SER A 89 -4.71 5.90 0.47
C SER A 89 -4.77 7.37 0.82
#